data_3e95e4c73cff3d99ae9fa9e53b4be565
#
_entry.id   3e95e4c73cff3d99ae9fa9e53b4be565
#
_cell.length_a   1.000
_cell.length_b   1.000
_cell.length_c   1.000
_cell.angle_alpha   90.00
_cell.angle_beta   90.00
_cell.angle_gamma   90.00
#
_symmetry.space_group_name_H-M   'P 1'
#
loop_
_entity.id
_entity.type
_entity.pdbx_description
1 polymer ?
#
loop_
_entity_poly.entity_id
_entity_poly.type
_entity_poly.pdbx_seq_one_letter_code
_entity_poly.pdbx_strand_id
1 'polypeptide(L)'
;PAHVYPRATREIPRMQEIIASLLKSGAAYALDGDVYFRVRHHDGYGKLSHRDLATMRAGARVEINENKEDPMDFLLWKSQKPGEPSWDSPWGAGRPGWHIECSAMSIAHLGETIDIHGGGQDLIFPHHENEIAQAESYTDRVPFARFWLHNGLLRLGEDKMSKSLGNIITVEEALKKFSPDALRLFILGTHYRSPLVYSERNVDSQERGA
;
A
#
# COMPACT_ATOMS: atom_id res chain seq x y z
N PRO A 1 -4.53 -19.03 8.54
CA PRO A 1 -5.52 -17.96 8.35
C PRO A 1 -5.20 -16.79 9.26
N ALA A 2 -5.49 -15.55 8.83
CA ALA A 2 -5.36 -14.39 9.69
C ALA A 2 -6.42 -14.40 10.79
N HIS A 3 -6.12 -13.77 11.94
CA HIS A 3 -7.09 -13.67 13.05
C HIS A 3 -8.18 -12.63 12.74
N VAL A 4 -7.83 -11.58 11.99
CA VAL A 4 -8.73 -10.49 11.60
C VAL A 4 -8.59 -10.22 10.12
N TYR A 5 -9.73 -10.00 9.46
CA TYR A 5 -9.84 -9.57 8.07
C TYR A 5 -10.61 -8.24 8.02
N PRO A 6 -9.95 -7.11 8.29
CA PRO A 6 -10.63 -5.82 8.32
C PRO A 6 -11.12 -5.43 6.92
N ARG A 7 -12.21 -4.69 6.88
CA ARG A 7 -12.79 -4.14 5.64
C ARG A 7 -12.69 -2.63 5.68
N ALA A 8 -12.00 -2.03 4.73
CA ALA A 8 -11.82 -0.58 4.62
C ALA A 8 -13.16 0.18 4.72
N THR A 9 -14.22 -0.36 4.10
CA THR A 9 -15.57 0.23 4.14
C THR A 9 -16.22 0.27 5.54
N ARG A 10 -15.69 -0.45 6.50
CA ARG A 10 -16.16 -0.43 7.91
C ARG A 10 -15.32 0.49 8.79
N GLU A 11 -14.16 0.91 8.31
CA GLU A 11 -13.19 1.73 9.04
C GLU A 11 -13.22 3.20 8.60
N ILE A 12 -14.20 3.61 7.78
CA ILE A 12 -14.34 5.00 7.31
C ILE A 12 -14.34 6.01 8.47
N PRO A 13 -15.09 5.82 9.58
CA PRO A 13 -15.05 6.76 10.71
C PRO A 13 -13.66 6.91 11.32
N ARG A 14 -12.89 5.80 11.39
CA ARG A 14 -11.52 5.83 11.92
C ARG A 14 -10.57 6.58 10.99
N MET A 15 -10.71 6.39 9.69
CA MET A 15 -9.94 7.16 8.69
C MET A 15 -10.23 8.65 8.80
N GLN A 16 -11.49 9.04 8.94
CA GLN A 16 -11.89 10.44 9.12
C GLN A 16 -11.36 11.05 10.42
N GLU A 17 -11.33 10.28 11.51
CA GLU A 17 -10.73 10.71 12.78
C GLU A 17 -9.24 11.03 12.61
N ILE A 18 -8.49 10.14 11.96
CA ILE A 18 -7.06 10.33 11.70
C ILE A 18 -6.84 11.56 10.81
N ILE A 19 -7.59 11.69 9.72
CA ILE A 19 -7.49 12.83 8.81
C ILE A 19 -7.80 14.15 9.54
N ALA A 20 -8.84 14.19 10.37
CA ALA A 20 -9.17 15.36 11.17
C ALA A 20 -8.05 15.76 12.15
N SER A 21 -7.40 14.76 12.76
CA SER A 21 -6.24 14.99 13.61
C SER A 21 -5.04 15.55 12.83
N LEU A 22 -4.75 14.99 11.66
CA LEU A 22 -3.67 15.46 10.78
C LEU A 22 -3.92 16.89 10.27
N LEU A 23 -5.16 17.24 9.98
CA LEU A 23 -5.55 18.62 9.64
C LEU A 23 -5.32 19.58 10.82
N LYS A 24 -5.72 19.15 12.02
CA LYS A 24 -5.56 19.95 13.24
C LYS A 24 -4.08 20.19 13.59
N SER A 25 -3.21 19.20 13.39
CA SER A 25 -1.77 19.32 13.63
C SER A 25 -1.01 20.09 12.55
N GLY A 26 -1.67 20.39 11.42
CA GLY A 26 -1.02 21.01 10.28
C GLY A 26 -0.28 20.04 9.35
N ALA A 27 -0.33 18.73 9.63
CA ALA A 27 0.25 17.70 8.78
C ALA A 27 -0.56 17.44 7.49
N ALA A 28 -1.79 17.98 7.42
CA ALA A 28 -2.65 17.91 6.24
C ALA A 28 -3.29 19.26 5.94
N TYR A 29 -3.88 19.39 4.75
CA TYR A 29 -4.66 20.55 4.33
C TYR A 29 -5.82 20.15 3.41
N ALA A 30 -6.89 20.94 3.42
CA ALA A 30 -8.01 20.76 2.52
C ALA A 30 -7.86 21.68 1.29
N LEU A 31 -8.23 21.17 0.14
CA LEU A 31 -8.18 21.87 -1.14
C LEU A 31 -9.30 21.36 -2.04
N ASP A 32 -10.25 22.21 -2.41
CA ASP A 32 -11.33 21.93 -3.36
C ASP A 32 -12.15 20.64 -3.05
N GLY A 33 -12.34 20.34 -1.74
CA GLY A 33 -13.05 19.14 -1.28
C GLY A 33 -12.17 17.89 -1.15
N ASP A 34 -10.93 17.94 -1.62
CA ASP A 34 -9.88 16.94 -1.36
C ASP A 34 -9.15 17.28 -0.06
N VAL A 35 -8.52 16.27 0.57
CA VAL A 35 -7.59 16.48 1.67
C VAL A 35 -6.26 15.82 1.33
N TYR A 36 -5.18 16.57 1.49
CA TYR A 36 -3.82 16.13 1.19
C TYR A 36 -2.96 16.09 2.44
N PHE A 37 -2.05 15.11 2.51
CA PHE A 37 -0.97 15.06 3.49
C PHE A 37 0.21 15.88 2.99
N ARG A 38 0.77 16.73 3.87
CA ARG A 38 2.01 17.50 3.61
C ARG A 38 3.23 16.61 3.81
N VAL A 39 3.82 16.12 2.72
CA VAL A 39 4.99 15.25 2.79
C VAL A 39 6.16 15.90 3.55
N ARG A 40 6.34 17.22 3.39
CA ARG A 40 7.40 17.97 4.08
C ARG A 40 7.16 18.18 5.58
N HIS A 41 5.98 17.86 6.07
CA HIS A 41 5.70 17.90 7.51
C HIS A 41 6.34 16.72 8.25
N HIS A 42 6.63 15.62 7.55
CA HIS A 42 7.26 14.42 8.13
C HIS A 42 8.75 14.36 7.79
N ASP A 43 9.62 14.77 8.74
CA ASP A 43 11.07 14.87 8.55
C ASP A 43 11.74 13.55 8.12
N GLY A 44 11.14 12.40 8.45
CA GLY A 44 11.63 11.08 8.10
C GLY A 44 11.10 10.52 6.78
N TYR A 45 10.43 11.31 5.93
CA TYR A 45 9.87 10.80 4.68
C TYR A 45 10.97 10.31 3.73
N GLY A 46 10.82 9.10 3.24
CA GLY A 46 11.82 8.42 2.40
C GLY A 46 12.72 7.45 3.16
N LYS A 47 12.57 7.32 4.49
CA LYS A 47 13.44 6.48 5.33
C LYS A 47 13.32 4.98 5.04
N LEU A 48 12.15 4.49 4.63
CA LEU A 48 11.94 3.09 4.26
C LEU A 48 12.45 2.80 2.84
N SER A 49 12.15 3.67 1.91
CA SER A 49 12.51 3.53 0.50
C SER A 49 13.94 3.97 0.19
N HIS A 50 14.65 4.57 1.15
CA HIS A 50 15.97 5.18 0.99
C HIS A 50 16.00 6.21 -0.15
N ARG A 51 14.92 6.98 -0.29
CA ARG A 51 14.75 8.01 -1.32
C ARG A 51 14.82 9.39 -0.72
N ASP A 52 15.55 10.28 -1.37
CA ASP A 52 15.55 11.70 -1.05
C ASP A 52 14.40 12.40 -1.78
N LEU A 53 13.65 13.26 -1.09
CA LEU A 53 12.58 14.10 -1.64
C LEU A 53 13.02 14.92 -2.85
N ALA A 54 14.27 15.43 -2.86
CA ALA A 54 14.81 16.20 -3.98
C ALA A 54 14.93 15.36 -5.26
N THR A 55 15.30 14.08 -5.13
CA THR A 55 15.41 13.15 -6.27
C THR A 55 14.07 12.61 -6.72
N MET A 56 13.09 12.48 -5.81
CA MET A 56 11.74 12.02 -6.12
C MET A 56 10.99 12.98 -7.04
N ARG A 57 11.17 14.30 -6.85
CA ARG A 57 10.54 15.34 -7.68
C ARG A 57 10.88 15.20 -9.17
N ALA A 58 12.08 14.75 -9.48
CA ALA A 58 12.56 14.65 -10.87
C ALA A 58 11.96 13.43 -11.63
N GLY A 59 11.38 12.44 -10.93
CA GLY A 59 10.92 11.17 -11.51
C GLY A 59 9.44 10.83 -11.30
N ALA A 60 8.69 11.66 -10.60
CA ALA A 60 7.33 11.33 -10.22
C ALA A 60 6.35 11.50 -11.39
N ARG A 61 5.71 10.41 -11.81
CA ARG A 61 4.42 10.44 -12.53
C ARG A 61 3.31 10.80 -11.52
N VAL A 62 3.30 12.05 -11.06
CA VAL A 62 2.26 12.56 -10.18
C VAL A 62 1.18 13.16 -11.07
N GLU A 63 -0.10 12.88 -10.81
CA GLU A 63 -1.18 13.72 -11.35
C GLU A 63 -0.86 15.16 -10.94
N ILE A 64 -0.52 15.98 -11.92
CA ILE A 64 -0.15 17.38 -11.69
C ILE A 64 -1.46 18.11 -11.36
N ASN A 65 -1.74 18.22 -10.06
CA ASN A 65 -2.68 19.24 -9.60
C ASN A 65 -1.83 20.46 -9.26
N GLU A 66 -1.88 21.46 -10.14
CA GLU A 66 -1.10 22.70 -10.00
C GLU A 66 -1.41 23.48 -8.72
N ASN A 67 -2.54 23.17 -8.07
CA ASN A 67 -3.00 23.84 -6.86
C ASN A 67 -2.44 23.21 -5.57
N LYS A 68 -1.76 22.06 -5.61
CA LYS A 68 -1.14 21.47 -4.42
C LYS A 68 0.00 22.35 -3.87
N GLU A 69 0.15 22.36 -2.54
CA GLU A 69 1.26 23.06 -1.88
C GLU A 69 2.62 22.46 -2.27
N ASP A 70 2.73 21.14 -2.36
CA ASP A 70 3.88 20.42 -2.92
C ASP A 70 3.41 19.31 -3.86
N PRO A 71 4.04 19.11 -5.03
CA PRO A 71 3.69 18.00 -5.95
C PRO A 71 3.75 16.61 -5.31
N MET A 72 4.56 16.43 -4.28
CA MET A 72 4.72 15.15 -3.56
C MET A 72 3.59 14.87 -2.56
N ASP A 73 2.79 15.89 -2.20
CA ASP A 73 1.66 15.71 -1.28
C ASP A 73 0.66 14.70 -1.85
N PHE A 74 0.16 13.84 -1.01
CA PHE A 74 -0.71 12.75 -1.44
C PHE A 74 -2.08 12.79 -0.78
N LEU A 75 -3.07 12.23 -1.45
CA LEU A 75 -4.46 12.22 -1.03
C LEU A 75 -4.69 11.41 0.24
N LEU A 76 -5.37 12.02 1.21
CA LEU A 76 -5.98 11.38 2.37
C LEU A 76 -7.49 11.17 2.17
N TRP A 77 -8.14 12.14 1.54
CA TRP A 77 -9.57 12.09 1.19
C TRP A 77 -9.75 12.67 -0.20
N LYS A 78 -10.51 11.99 -1.04
CA LYS A 78 -10.81 12.42 -2.40
C LYS A 78 -12.28 12.78 -2.52
N SER A 79 -12.57 13.96 -3.01
CA SER A 79 -13.93 14.43 -3.30
C SER A 79 -14.65 13.50 -4.27
N GLN A 80 -15.95 13.37 -4.08
CA GLN A 80 -16.80 12.47 -4.85
C GLN A 80 -16.78 12.80 -6.35
N LYS A 81 -16.69 11.74 -7.16
CA LYS A 81 -16.94 11.80 -8.61
C LYS A 81 -18.21 10.99 -8.94
N PRO A 82 -18.96 11.38 -9.99
CA PRO A 82 -20.11 10.60 -10.44
C PRO A 82 -19.77 9.13 -10.68
N GLY A 83 -20.55 8.21 -10.09
CA GLY A 83 -20.38 6.77 -10.25
C GLY A 83 -19.34 6.13 -9.33
N GLU A 84 -18.59 6.89 -8.52
CA GLU A 84 -17.70 6.35 -7.50
C GLU A 84 -18.44 6.15 -6.16
N PRO A 85 -18.09 5.11 -5.37
CA PRO A 85 -18.53 4.99 -3.98
C PRO A 85 -18.10 6.21 -3.18
N SER A 86 -18.98 6.72 -2.31
CA SER A 86 -18.65 7.86 -1.48
C SER A 86 -19.31 7.76 -0.11
N TRP A 87 -18.75 8.48 0.85
CA TRP A 87 -19.21 8.62 2.22
C TRP A 87 -19.23 10.09 2.60
N ASP A 88 -20.15 10.46 3.46
CA ASP A 88 -20.20 11.82 4.02
C ASP A 88 -18.96 12.06 4.89
N SER A 89 -18.42 13.28 4.84
CA SER A 89 -17.32 13.71 5.68
C SER A 89 -17.40 15.21 6.00
N PRO A 90 -16.64 15.70 7.00
CA PRO A 90 -16.55 17.14 7.28
C PRO A 90 -16.03 17.98 6.11
N TRP A 91 -15.36 17.36 5.15
CA TRP A 91 -14.77 18.00 3.96
C TRP A 91 -15.63 17.89 2.71
N GLY A 92 -16.80 17.25 2.84
CA GLY A 92 -17.73 16.94 1.76
C GLY A 92 -17.80 15.44 1.46
N ALA A 93 -18.77 15.07 0.64
CA ALA A 93 -18.91 13.68 0.18
C ALA A 93 -17.67 13.24 -0.62
N GLY A 94 -17.16 12.05 -0.33
CA GLY A 94 -15.94 11.56 -0.96
C GLY A 94 -15.53 10.16 -0.49
N ARG A 95 -14.30 9.80 -0.74
CA ARG A 95 -13.73 8.51 -0.35
C ARG A 95 -12.30 8.66 0.18
N PRO A 96 -11.82 7.73 1.03
CA PRO A 96 -10.44 7.75 1.49
C PRO A 96 -9.44 7.59 0.34
N GLY A 97 -8.28 8.18 0.50
CA GLY A 97 -7.09 7.83 -0.26
C GLY A 97 -6.64 6.40 0.07
N TRP A 98 -5.93 5.77 -0.84
CA TRP A 98 -5.52 4.38 -0.69
C TRP A 98 -4.67 4.11 0.56
N HIS A 99 -3.78 5.03 0.91
CA HIS A 99 -2.79 4.80 1.98
C HIS A 99 -3.39 4.91 3.39
N ILE A 100 -4.39 5.78 3.59
CA ILE A 100 -5.01 5.98 4.90
C ILE A 100 -5.82 4.77 5.35
N GLU A 101 -6.30 3.95 4.41
CA GLU A 101 -7.03 2.73 4.71
C GLU A 101 -6.17 1.78 5.55
N CYS A 102 -4.94 1.51 5.10
CA CYS A 102 -4.03 0.60 5.79
C CYS A 102 -3.50 1.18 7.10
N SER A 103 -3.17 2.48 7.14
CA SER A 103 -2.77 3.14 8.38
C SER A 103 -3.86 3.04 9.45
N ALA A 104 -5.11 3.36 9.09
CA ALA A 104 -6.23 3.32 10.02
C ALA A 104 -6.52 1.90 10.51
N MET A 105 -6.57 0.91 9.61
CA MET A 105 -6.82 -0.48 9.96
C MET A 105 -5.69 -1.07 10.83
N SER A 106 -4.43 -0.78 10.49
CA SER A 106 -3.29 -1.24 11.27
C SER A 106 -3.32 -0.70 12.70
N ILE A 107 -3.53 0.59 12.86
CA ILE A 107 -3.60 1.23 14.19
C ILE A 107 -4.81 0.69 14.98
N ALA A 108 -5.97 0.53 14.34
CA ALA A 108 -7.19 0.06 15.02
C ALA A 108 -7.08 -1.38 15.56
N HIS A 109 -6.40 -2.26 14.82
CA HIS A 109 -6.36 -3.69 15.14
C HIS A 109 -5.06 -4.15 15.80
N LEU A 110 -3.95 -3.44 15.61
CA LEU A 110 -2.62 -3.85 16.05
C LEU A 110 -1.94 -2.84 16.98
N GLY A 111 -2.51 -1.63 17.16
CA GLY A 111 -1.97 -0.57 17.99
C GLY A 111 -1.09 0.43 17.21
N GLU A 112 -0.56 1.42 17.96
CA GLU A 112 0.17 2.56 17.39
C GLU A 112 1.54 2.19 16.81
N THR A 113 2.17 1.14 17.33
CA THR A 113 3.39 0.54 16.81
C THR A 113 3.14 -0.94 16.57
N ILE A 114 3.32 -1.41 15.35
CA ILE A 114 3.12 -2.80 14.97
C ILE A 114 4.46 -3.55 14.88
N ASP A 115 4.46 -4.86 15.13
CA ASP A 115 5.70 -5.63 15.12
C ASP A 115 6.20 -5.86 13.70
N ILE A 116 5.34 -6.37 12.81
CA ILE A 116 5.71 -6.71 11.44
C ILE A 116 4.69 -6.13 10.47
N HIS A 117 5.17 -5.43 9.46
CA HIS A 117 4.39 -4.98 8.31
C HIS A 117 4.94 -5.58 7.03
N GLY A 118 4.09 -6.16 6.20
CA GLY A 118 4.53 -6.89 5.02
C GLY A 118 3.76 -6.55 3.76
N GLY A 119 4.41 -6.72 2.61
CA GLY A 119 3.78 -6.53 1.30
C GLY A 119 4.72 -6.85 0.14
N GLY A 120 4.31 -6.54 -1.08
CA GLY A 120 5.16 -6.64 -2.25
C GLY A 120 6.23 -5.53 -2.29
N GLN A 121 7.31 -5.74 -3.01
CA GLN A 121 8.36 -4.73 -3.21
C GLN A 121 7.82 -3.42 -3.83
N ASP A 122 6.78 -3.51 -4.62
CA ASP A 122 6.13 -2.36 -5.26
C ASP A 122 5.37 -1.48 -4.28
N LEU A 123 5.07 -1.99 -3.07
CA LEU A 123 4.43 -1.22 -2.00
C LEU A 123 5.43 -0.42 -1.14
N ILE A 124 6.74 -0.70 -1.21
CA ILE A 124 7.73 0.07 -0.45
C ILE A 124 7.50 1.56 -0.68
N PHE A 125 7.36 1.95 -1.94
CA PHE A 125 7.10 3.33 -2.35
C PHE A 125 6.07 3.38 -3.49
N PRO A 126 5.04 4.25 -3.37
CA PRO A 126 4.83 5.21 -2.28
C PRO A 126 4.03 4.68 -1.07
N HIS A 127 3.40 3.50 -1.16
CA HIS A 127 2.35 3.07 -0.24
C HIS A 127 2.81 3.00 1.22
N HIS A 128 3.80 2.15 1.54
CA HIS A 128 4.27 1.96 2.91
C HIS A 128 5.00 3.20 3.46
N GLU A 129 5.69 3.95 2.61
CA GLU A 129 6.29 5.23 3.01
C GLU A 129 5.22 6.23 3.44
N ASN A 130 4.10 6.28 2.70
CA ASN A 130 2.96 7.14 3.03
C ASN A 130 2.22 6.68 4.29
N GLU A 131 2.13 5.35 4.52
CA GLU A 131 1.58 4.82 5.78
C GLU A 131 2.41 5.24 6.99
N ILE A 132 3.75 5.16 6.88
CA ILE A 132 4.66 5.62 7.93
C ILE A 132 4.39 7.10 8.25
N ALA A 133 4.37 7.94 7.22
CA ALA A 133 4.19 9.37 7.40
C ALA A 133 2.84 9.70 8.08
N GLN A 134 1.77 9.04 7.67
CA GLN A 134 0.44 9.20 8.26
C GLN A 134 0.39 8.74 9.70
N ALA A 135 0.85 7.49 9.96
CA ALA A 135 0.75 6.86 11.27
C ALA A 135 1.61 7.58 12.32
N GLU A 136 2.87 7.86 12.00
CA GLU A 136 3.79 8.53 12.93
C GLU A 136 3.38 9.99 13.19
N SER A 137 2.87 10.72 12.18
CA SER A 137 2.35 12.09 12.37
C SER A 137 1.04 12.12 13.15
N TYR A 138 0.23 11.05 13.11
CA TYR A 138 -1.02 10.95 13.86
C TYR A 138 -0.79 10.54 15.31
N THR A 139 0.07 9.54 15.55
CA THR A 139 0.25 8.92 16.87
C THR A 139 1.35 9.56 17.69
N ASP A 140 2.22 10.36 17.06
CA ASP A 140 3.49 10.85 17.65
C ASP A 140 4.37 9.69 18.19
N ARG A 141 4.27 8.51 17.54
CA ARG A 141 5.04 7.29 17.89
C ARG A 141 5.91 6.86 16.71
N VAL A 142 7.19 6.63 17.00
CA VAL A 142 8.20 6.13 16.06
C VAL A 142 8.87 4.89 16.68
N PRO A 143 9.01 3.79 15.93
CA PRO A 143 8.56 3.58 14.56
C PRO A 143 7.08 3.14 14.48
N PHE A 144 6.41 3.39 13.35
CA PHE A 144 5.11 2.81 13.05
C PHE A 144 5.17 1.27 12.97
N ALA A 145 6.17 0.71 12.28
CA ALA A 145 6.42 -0.73 12.24
C ALA A 145 7.87 -1.04 12.59
N ARG A 146 8.08 -2.06 13.44
CA ARG A 146 9.42 -2.50 13.88
C ARG A 146 10.18 -3.21 12.79
N PHE A 147 9.50 -4.07 12.04
CA PHE A 147 10.07 -4.86 10.95
C PHE A 147 9.23 -4.76 9.69
N TRP A 148 9.91 -4.55 8.56
CA TRP A 148 9.32 -4.49 7.23
C TRP A 148 9.75 -5.70 6.41
N LEU A 149 8.78 -6.43 5.87
CA LEU A 149 9.03 -7.57 4.99
C LEU A 149 8.44 -7.30 3.61
N HIS A 150 9.30 -7.28 2.59
CA HIS A 150 8.87 -7.07 1.22
C HIS A 150 9.26 -8.25 0.36
N ASN A 151 8.27 -8.93 -0.21
CA ASN A 151 8.52 -10.05 -1.10
C ASN A 151 8.69 -9.58 -2.56
N GLY A 152 9.52 -10.34 -3.28
CA GLY A 152 9.72 -10.17 -4.71
C GLY A 152 8.43 -10.35 -5.49
N LEU A 153 8.39 -9.75 -6.68
CA LEU A 153 7.22 -9.83 -7.55
C LEU A 153 7.16 -11.16 -8.28
N LEU A 154 5.94 -11.67 -8.46
CA LEU A 154 5.69 -12.78 -9.37
C LEU A 154 5.82 -12.29 -10.82
N ARG A 155 6.63 -12.99 -11.61
CA ARG A 155 6.89 -12.69 -13.02
C ARG A 155 6.49 -13.87 -13.89
N LEU A 156 6.06 -13.58 -15.11
CA LEU A 156 5.86 -14.56 -16.16
C LEU A 156 6.99 -14.40 -17.20
N GLY A 157 7.98 -15.29 -17.15
CA GLY A 157 9.20 -15.09 -17.92
C GLY A 157 9.97 -13.84 -17.47
N GLU A 158 10.34 -12.98 -18.42
CA GLU A 158 11.00 -11.69 -18.13
C GLU A 158 10.00 -10.58 -17.75
N ASP A 159 8.72 -10.76 -18.06
CA ASP A 159 7.69 -9.75 -17.83
C ASP A 159 7.06 -9.82 -16.44
N LYS A 160 6.70 -8.66 -15.90
CA LYS A 160 5.87 -8.58 -14.69
C LYS A 160 4.45 -9.10 -15.04
N MET A 161 3.94 -10.02 -14.21
CA MET A 161 2.54 -10.44 -14.32
C MET A 161 1.61 -9.29 -13.92
N SER A 162 0.71 -8.87 -14.81
CA SER A 162 -0.23 -7.78 -14.55
C SER A 162 -1.52 -7.90 -15.37
N LYS A 163 -2.62 -7.36 -14.80
CA LYS A 163 -3.92 -7.32 -15.49
C LYS A 163 -3.88 -6.54 -16.81
N SER A 164 -3.12 -5.45 -16.84
CA SER A 164 -3.00 -4.60 -18.03
C SER A 164 -2.31 -5.29 -19.22
N LEU A 165 -1.44 -6.27 -18.94
CA LEU A 165 -0.77 -7.07 -19.96
C LEU A 165 -1.55 -8.33 -20.35
N GLY A 166 -2.65 -8.64 -19.65
CA GLY A 166 -3.44 -9.85 -19.91
C GLY A 166 -2.72 -11.17 -19.67
N ASN A 167 -1.57 -11.13 -18.97
CA ASN A 167 -0.69 -12.27 -18.73
C ASN A 167 -0.84 -12.85 -17.31
N ILE A 168 -2.04 -12.78 -16.73
CA ILE A 168 -2.32 -13.32 -15.40
C ILE A 168 -2.63 -14.80 -15.52
N ILE A 169 -2.00 -15.59 -14.64
CA ILE A 169 -2.39 -16.98 -14.35
C ILE A 169 -3.02 -16.98 -12.97
N THR A 170 -4.26 -17.41 -12.90
CA THR A 170 -4.98 -17.50 -11.63
C THR A 170 -4.56 -18.74 -10.87
N VAL A 171 -4.72 -18.73 -9.53
CA VAL A 171 -4.49 -19.92 -8.70
C VAL A 171 -5.39 -21.07 -9.14
N GLU A 172 -6.64 -20.78 -9.54
CA GLU A 172 -7.59 -21.77 -10.04
C GLU A 172 -7.08 -22.44 -11.32
N GLU A 173 -6.54 -21.68 -12.26
CA GLU A 173 -5.96 -22.23 -13.50
C GLU A 173 -4.71 -23.08 -13.20
N ALA A 174 -3.85 -22.62 -12.29
CA ALA A 174 -2.69 -23.38 -11.89
C ALA A 174 -3.07 -24.70 -11.20
N LEU A 175 -4.10 -24.71 -10.34
CA LEU A 175 -4.60 -25.92 -9.66
C LEU A 175 -5.28 -26.92 -10.59
N LYS A 176 -5.65 -26.53 -11.83
CA LYS A 176 -6.13 -27.49 -12.84
C LYS A 176 -4.98 -28.33 -13.44
N LYS A 177 -3.73 -27.85 -13.28
CA LYS A 177 -2.54 -28.48 -13.87
C LYS A 177 -1.60 -29.08 -12.84
N PHE A 178 -1.55 -28.52 -11.64
CA PHE A 178 -0.57 -28.85 -10.60
C PHE A 178 -1.23 -29.09 -9.25
N SER A 179 -0.58 -29.92 -8.43
CA SER A 179 -1.04 -30.13 -7.06
C SER A 179 -0.86 -28.87 -6.19
N PRO A 180 -1.69 -28.71 -5.12
CA PRO A 180 -1.50 -27.62 -4.16
C PRO A 180 -0.12 -27.61 -3.52
N ASP A 181 0.48 -28.77 -3.31
CA ASP A 181 1.77 -28.89 -2.65
C ASP A 181 2.92 -28.51 -3.58
N ALA A 182 2.85 -28.84 -4.87
CA ALA A 182 3.82 -28.37 -5.86
C ALA A 182 3.80 -26.84 -5.97
N LEU A 183 2.62 -26.20 -5.95
CA LEU A 183 2.50 -24.75 -5.95
C LEU A 183 3.08 -24.13 -4.67
N ARG A 184 2.86 -24.75 -3.51
CA ARG A 184 3.45 -24.30 -2.25
C ARG A 184 4.97 -24.43 -2.27
N LEU A 185 5.50 -25.55 -2.71
CA LEU A 185 6.94 -25.76 -2.83
C LEU A 185 7.58 -24.79 -3.82
N PHE A 186 6.93 -24.53 -4.94
CA PHE A 186 7.38 -23.53 -5.91
C PHE A 186 7.51 -22.14 -5.29
N ILE A 187 6.50 -21.70 -4.52
CA ILE A 187 6.52 -20.39 -3.86
C ILE A 187 7.57 -20.35 -2.74
N LEU A 188 7.62 -21.37 -1.89
CA LEU A 188 8.48 -21.41 -0.71
C LEU A 188 9.93 -21.76 -1.04
N GLY A 189 10.19 -22.37 -2.19
CA GLY A 189 11.53 -22.75 -2.64
C GLY A 189 12.40 -21.56 -3.09
N THR A 190 11.80 -20.38 -3.24
CA THR A 190 12.51 -19.15 -3.60
C THR A 190 12.60 -18.23 -2.38
N HIS A 191 13.79 -17.62 -2.16
CA HIS A 191 13.91 -16.62 -1.10
C HIS A 191 12.91 -15.48 -1.30
N TYR A 192 12.16 -15.12 -0.26
CA TYR A 192 11.01 -14.22 -0.36
C TYR A 192 11.32 -12.86 -1.01
N ARG A 193 12.54 -12.33 -0.89
CA ARG A 193 12.96 -11.06 -1.53
C ARG A 193 13.27 -11.19 -3.01
N SER A 194 13.50 -12.41 -3.51
CA SER A 194 13.85 -12.64 -4.91
C SER A 194 12.58 -12.64 -5.78
N PRO A 195 12.66 -12.15 -7.02
CA PRO A 195 11.57 -12.33 -7.96
C PRO A 195 11.24 -13.81 -8.15
N LEU A 196 9.96 -14.15 -8.12
CA LEU A 196 9.48 -15.50 -8.37
C LEU A 196 9.06 -15.60 -9.84
N VAL A 197 9.83 -16.36 -10.63
CA VAL A 197 9.54 -16.53 -12.06
C VAL A 197 8.66 -17.78 -12.25
N TYR A 198 7.39 -17.53 -12.56
CA TYR A 198 6.47 -18.61 -12.91
C TYR A 198 6.75 -19.13 -14.32
N SER A 199 6.89 -20.43 -14.40
CA SER A 199 6.77 -21.20 -15.64
C SER A 199 6.19 -22.57 -15.28
N GLU A 200 5.44 -23.19 -16.19
CA GLU A 200 4.89 -24.54 -15.96
C GLU A 200 6.03 -25.53 -15.63
N ARG A 201 7.17 -25.41 -16.30
CA ARG A 201 8.36 -26.22 -16.03
C ARG A 201 8.87 -26.09 -14.59
N ASN A 202 8.89 -24.85 -14.06
CA ASN A 202 9.34 -24.60 -12.69
C ASN A 202 8.41 -25.24 -11.65
N VAL A 203 7.10 -25.18 -11.88
CA VAL A 203 6.11 -25.82 -11.01
C VAL A 203 6.14 -27.35 -11.17
N ASP A 204 6.22 -27.86 -12.40
CA ASP A 204 6.31 -29.31 -12.69
C ASP A 204 7.54 -29.96 -12.02
N SER A 205 8.64 -29.22 -11.93
CA SER A 205 9.81 -29.72 -11.22
C SER A 205 9.56 -29.97 -9.72
N GLN A 206 8.59 -29.32 -9.12
CA GLN A 206 8.19 -29.48 -7.72
C GLN A 206 7.20 -30.63 -7.52
N GLU A 207 6.43 -31.01 -8.55
CA GLU A 207 5.54 -32.20 -8.49
C GLU A 207 6.31 -33.47 -8.17
N ARG A 208 7.58 -33.55 -8.59
CA ARG A 208 8.43 -34.73 -8.33
C ARG A 208 8.99 -34.77 -6.91
N GLY A 209 8.88 -33.67 -6.17
CA GLY A 209 9.34 -33.54 -4.80
C GLY A 209 8.20 -33.42 -3.77
N ALA A 210 6.97 -33.30 -4.24
CA ALA A 210 5.75 -33.25 -3.44
C ALA A 210 5.17 -34.66 -3.29
#